data_fc7dee4151a39130e108d6631119b817
#
_entry.id   fc7dee4151a39130e108d6631119b817
#
_cell.length_a   1.000
_cell.length_b   1.000
_cell.length_c   1.000
_cell.angle_alpha   90.00
_cell.angle_beta   90.00
_cell.angle_gamma   90.00
#
_symmetry.space_group_name_H-M   'P 1'
#
loop_
_entity.id
_entity.type
_entity.pdbx_description
1 polymer ?
#
loop_
_entity_poly.entity_id
_entity_poly.type
_entity_poly.pdbx_seq_one_letter_code
_entity_poly.pdbx_strand_id
1 'polypeptide(L)'
;MPSDADLDAEPEVLMCPITRTMFRDPVVAVESGHTYERSAILSHFDRNGAKDPLTNRALSSTKVMTNWAVRQFAQDWLDRHPGVTPDGWDSRELLEPSSDDGTRTFEGDEGVLRTWRAMCPGLQERWPEAARPEYWEGVTMENGRVVELELQAFGLTGAVPAEIGRLSALRLLSLADNELTSVPAEIGLLASLECLDLGLNQLTRVPAEIGQLTSLTTLHLHGNQLTSLPAEFGQLASL
;
A
#
# COMPACT_ATOMS: atom_id res chain seq x y z
N MET A 1 -32.28 27.27 -4.09
CA MET A 1 -30.94 27.25 -4.65
C MET A 1 -30.01 27.40 -3.46
N PRO A 2 -29.13 26.42 -3.12
CA PRO A 2 -28.11 26.66 -2.14
C PRO A 2 -27.23 27.82 -2.62
N SER A 3 -26.83 28.69 -1.71
CA SER A 3 -25.97 29.83 -2.02
C SER A 3 -24.55 29.32 -2.38
N ASP A 4 -23.85 30.03 -3.26
CA ASP A 4 -22.44 29.70 -3.62
C ASP A 4 -21.52 29.58 -2.40
N ALA A 5 -21.90 30.14 -1.24
CA ALA A 5 -21.20 30.03 0.03
C ALA A 5 -21.31 28.62 0.70
N ASP A 6 -22.33 27.82 0.32
CA ASP A 6 -22.48 26.44 0.85
C ASP A 6 -21.64 25.41 0.11
N LEU A 7 -21.07 25.78 -1.06
CA LEU A 7 -20.26 24.86 -1.87
C LEU A 7 -18.81 24.76 -1.41
N ASP A 8 -18.31 25.78 -0.70
CA ASP A 8 -16.93 25.85 -0.18
C ASP A 8 -16.83 25.44 1.31
N ALA A 9 -17.95 25.07 1.94
CA ALA A 9 -17.93 24.64 3.33
C ALA A 9 -17.17 23.33 3.52
N GLU A 10 -16.32 23.30 4.54
CA GLU A 10 -15.58 22.09 4.92
C GLU A 10 -16.57 21.02 5.44
N PRO A 11 -16.55 19.78 4.91
CA PRO A 11 -17.48 18.74 5.32
C PRO A 11 -17.28 18.33 6.78
N GLU A 12 -18.34 18.25 7.58
CA GLU A 12 -18.26 17.82 8.99
C GLU A 12 -17.55 16.46 9.16
N VAL A 13 -17.69 15.55 8.18
CA VAL A 13 -17.05 14.23 8.20
C VAL A 13 -15.53 14.29 8.09
N LEU A 14 -15.00 15.42 7.63
CA LEU A 14 -13.56 15.69 7.55
C LEU A 14 -13.03 16.54 8.70
N MET A 15 -13.85 16.82 9.71
CA MET A 15 -13.47 17.66 10.85
C MET A 15 -13.02 16.82 12.04
N CYS A 16 -11.88 17.18 12.59
CA CYS A 16 -11.40 16.55 13.82
C CYS A 16 -12.30 16.97 15.02
N PRO A 17 -12.82 16.03 15.80
CA PRO A 17 -13.68 16.34 16.93
C PRO A 17 -12.96 17.07 18.09
N ILE A 18 -11.62 17.05 18.13
CA ILE A 18 -10.82 17.76 19.13
C ILE A 18 -10.51 19.18 18.68
N THR A 19 -9.93 19.34 17.47
CA THR A 19 -9.47 20.65 16.96
C THR A 19 -10.58 21.46 16.32
N ARG A 20 -11.64 20.82 15.85
CA ARG A 20 -12.70 21.44 15.06
C ARG A 20 -12.21 22.05 13.75
N THR A 21 -11.11 21.54 13.23
CA THR A 21 -10.54 21.88 11.92
C THR A 21 -10.54 20.65 11.05
N MET A 22 -10.46 20.83 9.73
CA MET A 22 -10.34 19.74 8.78
C MET A 22 -9.08 18.90 9.06
N PHE A 23 -9.17 17.60 8.89
CA PHE A 23 -8.06 16.69 9.12
C PHE A 23 -6.90 16.95 8.15
N ARG A 24 -5.71 17.10 8.71
CA ARG A 24 -4.46 17.23 7.96
C ARG A 24 -3.56 15.99 8.09
N ASP A 25 -3.63 15.32 9.24
CA ASP A 25 -3.00 14.03 9.52
C ASP A 25 -3.97 13.15 10.34
N PRO A 26 -5.02 12.61 9.66
CA PRO A 26 -6.05 11.84 10.34
C PRO A 26 -5.52 10.48 10.79
N VAL A 27 -5.75 10.17 12.08
CA VAL A 27 -5.44 8.87 12.67
C VAL A 27 -6.66 8.28 13.37
N VAL A 28 -6.77 6.96 13.35
CA VAL A 28 -7.76 6.22 14.13
C VAL A 28 -7.12 5.70 15.41
N ALA A 29 -7.79 5.94 16.56
CA ALA A 29 -7.44 5.28 17.80
C ALA A 29 -7.88 3.81 17.71
N VAL A 30 -6.91 2.88 17.68
CA VAL A 30 -7.12 1.49 17.28
C VAL A 30 -8.22 0.80 18.10
N GLU A 31 -8.28 1.05 19.40
CA GLU A 31 -9.23 0.38 20.29
C GLU A 31 -10.66 0.98 20.23
N SER A 32 -10.79 2.29 20.00
CA SER A 32 -12.12 2.94 19.96
C SER A 32 -12.68 3.06 18.55
N GLY A 33 -11.83 2.98 17.53
CA GLY A 33 -12.21 3.18 16.13
C GLY A 33 -12.51 4.63 15.74
N HIS A 34 -12.36 5.60 16.67
CA HIS A 34 -12.61 7.00 16.38
C HIS A 34 -11.41 7.67 15.73
N THR A 35 -11.69 8.61 14.81
CA THR A 35 -10.67 9.35 14.06
C THR A 35 -10.43 10.72 14.66
N TYR A 36 -9.16 11.10 14.76
CA TYR A 36 -8.68 12.34 15.32
C TYR A 36 -7.52 12.90 14.50
N GLU A 37 -7.23 14.19 14.63
CA GLU A 37 -5.96 14.76 14.20
C GLU A 37 -4.83 14.20 15.09
N ARG A 38 -3.74 13.69 14.49
CA ARG A 38 -2.66 13.00 15.23
C ARG A 38 -2.10 13.82 16.37
N SER A 39 -1.71 15.06 16.12
CA SER A 39 -1.14 15.95 17.14
C SER A 39 -2.09 16.18 18.31
N ALA A 40 -3.38 16.27 18.03
CA ALA A 40 -4.42 16.51 19.03
C ALA A 40 -4.65 15.29 19.93
N ILE A 41 -4.76 14.08 19.35
CA ILE A 41 -5.00 12.86 20.14
C ILE A 41 -3.77 12.49 20.98
N LEU A 42 -2.56 12.62 20.44
CA LEU A 42 -1.34 12.35 21.20
C LEU A 42 -1.21 13.34 22.38
N SER A 43 -1.44 14.64 22.17
CA SER A 43 -1.48 15.64 23.23
C SER A 43 -2.58 15.37 24.26
N HIS A 44 -3.70 14.79 23.84
CA HIS A 44 -4.77 14.38 24.77
C HIS A 44 -4.31 13.21 25.65
N PHE A 45 -3.67 12.20 25.07
CA PHE A 45 -3.15 11.04 25.81
C PHE A 45 -2.08 11.44 26.82
N ASP A 46 -1.20 12.37 26.46
CA ASP A 46 -0.17 12.90 27.38
C ASP A 46 -0.77 13.58 28.61
N ARG A 47 -1.89 14.31 28.43
CA ARG A 47 -2.51 15.09 29.54
C ARG A 47 -3.52 14.29 30.34
N ASN A 48 -4.27 13.39 29.70
CA ASN A 48 -5.44 12.74 30.29
C ASN A 48 -5.27 11.21 30.42
N GLY A 49 -4.09 10.67 30.01
CA GLY A 49 -3.86 9.24 29.92
C GLY A 49 -4.64 8.59 28.78
N ALA A 50 -4.57 7.27 28.70
CA ALA A 50 -5.23 6.49 27.66
C ALA A 50 -6.76 6.51 27.81
N LYS A 51 -7.40 7.59 27.36
CA LYS A 51 -8.86 7.76 27.33
C LYS A 51 -9.29 8.30 25.99
N ASP A 52 -10.38 7.74 25.46
CA ASP A 52 -10.97 8.22 24.22
C ASP A 52 -11.64 9.59 24.43
N PRO A 53 -11.28 10.63 23.65
CA PRO A 53 -11.78 12.00 23.83
C PRO A 53 -13.30 12.15 23.63
N LEU A 54 -13.91 11.36 22.73
CA LEU A 54 -15.34 11.44 22.44
C LEU A 54 -16.19 10.73 23.49
N THR A 55 -15.74 9.57 23.95
CA THR A 55 -16.53 8.71 24.84
C THR A 55 -16.08 8.78 26.30
N ASN A 56 -14.91 9.36 26.57
CA ASN A 56 -14.22 9.35 27.88
C ASN A 56 -13.94 7.94 28.44
N ARG A 57 -14.04 6.92 27.59
CA ARG A 57 -13.76 5.52 27.96
C ARG A 57 -12.26 5.32 28.11
N ALA A 58 -11.86 4.60 29.15
CA ALA A 58 -10.48 4.16 29.29
C ALA A 58 -10.12 3.17 28.17
N LEU A 59 -8.95 3.35 27.58
CA LEU A 59 -8.36 2.49 26.56
C LEU A 59 -7.22 1.69 27.20
N SER A 60 -6.97 0.48 26.71
CA SER A 60 -5.82 -0.33 27.14
C SER A 60 -4.53 0.08 26.42
N SER A 61 -4.65 0.85 25.34
CA SER A 61 -3.54 1.29 24.50
C SER A 61 -3.79 2.71 23.96
N THR A 62 -2.71 3.49 23.84
CA THR A 62 -2.70 4.79 23.16
C THR A 62 -2.32 4.65 21.67
N LYS A 63 -2.34 3.42 21.14
CA LYS A 63 -1.96 3.17 19.75
C LYS A 63 -2.93 3.85 18.80
N VAL A 64 -2.37 4.62 17.87
CA VAL A 64 -3.08 5.25 16.75
C VAL A 64 -2.49 4.78 15.42
N MET A 65 -3.29 4.79 14.37
CA MET A 65 -2.88 4.43 13.01
C MET A 65 -3.42 5.45 12.02
N THR A 66 -2.69 5.74 10.95
CA THR A 66 -3.16 6.66 9.91
C THR A 66 -4.50 6.18 9.34
N ASN A 67 -5.48 7.07 9.29
CA ASN A 67 -6.76 6.80 8.63
C ASN A 67 -6.68 7.18 7.15
N TRP A 68 -6.23 6.23 6.34
CA TRP A 68 -6.03 6.43 4.90
C TRP A 68 -7.32 6.79 4.16
N ALA A 69 -8.47 6.27 4.58
CA ALA A 69 -9.76 6.59 3.97
C ALA A 69 -10.11 8.07 4.18
N VAL A 70 -10.00 8.57 5.40
CA VAL A 70 -10.26 9.98 5.71
C VAL A 70 -9.21 10.88 5.05
N ARG A 71 -7.94 10.44 5.01
CA ARG A 71 -6.87 11.17 4.33
C ARG A 71 -7.15 11.31 2.83
N GLN A 72 -7.61 10.25 2.17
CA GLN A 72 -7.99 10.29 0.77
C GLN A 72 -9.17 11.24 0.53
N PHE A 73 -10.20 11.19 1.37
CA PHE A 73 -11.33 12.12 1.26
C PHE A 73 -10.92 13.58 1.46
N ALA A 74 -9.97 13.85 2.38
CA ALA A 74 -9.42 15.19 2.57
C ALA A 74 -8.66 15.66 1.32
N GLN A 75 -7.84 14.80 0.70
CA GLN A 75 -7.16 15.09 -0.54
C GLN A 75 -8.14 15.34 -1.70
N ASP A 76 -9.15 14.47 -1.86
CA ASP A 76 -10.18 14.63 -2.89
C ASP A 76 -10.98 15.94 -2.73
N TRP A 77 -11.17 16.40 -1.49
CA TRP A 77 -11.81 17.68 -1.23
C TRP A 77 -10.90 18.83 -1.65
N LEU A 78 -9.62 18.82 -1.26
CA LEU A 78 -8.62 19.81 -1.66
C LEU A 78 -8.51 19.93 -3.18
N ASP A 79 -8.51 18.81 -3.89
CA ASP A 79 -8.38 18.77 -5.37
C ASP A 79 -9.59 19.41 -6.06
N ARG A 80 -10.78 19.27 -5.46
CA ARG A 80 -12.03 19.89 -5.96
C ARG A 80 -12.15 21.37 -5.61
N HIS A 81 -11.39 21.87 -4.63
CA HIS A 81 -11.42 23.25 -4.15
C HIS A 81 -10.04 23.93 -4.26
N PRO A 82 -9.49 24.12 -5.49
CA PRO A 82 -8.09 24.53 -5.69
C PRO A 82 -7.75 25.94 -5.17
N GLY A 83 -8.75 26.75 -4.83
CA GLY A 83 -8.56 28.12 -4.29
C GLY A 83 -8.73 28.22 -2.77
N VAL A 84 -9.14 27.12 -2.10
CA VAL A 84 -9.49 27.14 -0.67
C VAL A 84 -8.36 26.50 0.15
N THR A 85 -7.91 27.22 1.19
CA THR A 85 -7.06 26.62 2.23
C THR A 85 -7.94 26.35 3.46
N PRO A 86 -8.01 25.10 3.97
CA PRO A 86 -8.84 24.78 5.12
C PRO A 86 -8.53 25.64 6.34
N ASP A 87 -9.55 25.92 7.15
CA ASP A 87 -9.41 26.74 8.36
C ASP A 87 -8.38 26.14 9.32
N GLY A 88 -7.47 26.98 9.78
CA GLY A 88 -6.40 26.57 10.71
C GLY A 88 -5.19 25.90 10.06
N TRP A 89 -5.17 25.74 8.71
CA TRP A 89 -4.00 25.22 8.00
C TRP A 89 -3.08 26.38 7.57
N ASP A 90 -1.75 26.13 7.62
CA ASP A 90 -0.71 27.05 7.15
C ASP A 90 -0.37 26.87 5.66
N SER A 91 -0.74 25.72 5.09
CA SER A 91 -0.58 25.37 3.67
C SER A 91 -1.67 24.40 3.24
N ARG A 92 -1.87 24.21 1.92
CA ARG A 92 -2.87 23.28 1.37
C ARG A 92 -2.39 21.82 1.27
N GLU A 93 -1.36 21.47 2.01
CA GLU A 93 -0.78 20.13 1.96
C GLU A 93 -1.18 19.32 3.18
N LEU A 94 -1.56 18.07 2.97
CA LEU A 94 -1.67 17.11 4.06
C LEU A 94 -0.28 16.87 4.67
N LEU A 95 -0.21 16.75 5.99
CA LEU A 95 1.03 16.39 6.65
C LEU A 95 1.42 14.96 6.28
N GLU A 96 2.71 14.72 6.06
CA GLU A 96 3.20 13.36 5.87
C GLU A 96 2.85 12.50 7.09
N PRO A 97 2.33 11.27 6.89
CA PRO A 97 2.04 10.38 7.98
C PRO A 97 3.29 10.12 8.81
N SER A 98 3.18 10.19 10.14
CA SER A 98 4.31 9.87 11.01
C SER A 98 4.70 8.39 10.85
N SER A 99 5.97 8.13 10.69
CA SER A 99 6.55 6.78 10.64
C SER A 99 6.39 5.99 11.96
N ASP A 100 5.89 6.63 13.02
CA ASP A 100 5.83 6.08 14.38
C ASP A 100 4.42 5.62 14.82
N ASP A 101 3.44 5.57 13.90
CA ASP A 101 2.05 5.23 14.25
C ASP A 101 1.74 3.74 14.29
N GLY A 102 2.78 2.90 14.33
CA GLY A 102 2.58 1.44 14.33
C GLY A 102 2.11 0.87 12.97
N THR A 103 1.65 1.70 12.02
CA THR A 103 1.93 1.50 10.62
C THR A 103 3.37 1.96 10.45
N ARG A 104 4.33 1.06 10.66
CA ARG A 104 5.59 1.21 9.97
C ARG A 104 5.18 1.45 8.52
N THR A 105 5.33 2.68 8.02
CA THR A 105 5.63 2.85 6.62
C THR A 105 6.93 2.07 6.49
N PHE A 106 6.80 0.81 6.12
CA PHE A 106 7.95 0.00 5.82
C PHE A 106 8.52 0.65 4.57
N GLU A 107 9.43 1.61 4.78
CA GLU A 107 10.17 2.21 3.68
C GLU A 107 10.97 1.09 3.03
N GLY A 108 11.02 1.11 1.72
CA GLY A 108 11.73 0.10 0.96
C GLY A 108 10.95 -1.20 0.74
N ASP A 109 11.68 -2.26 0.54
CA ASP A 109 11.17 -3.54 0.06
C ASP A 109 10.29 -4.25 1.09
N GLU A 110 10.56 -4.07 2.40
CA GLU A 110 9.71 -4.60 3.48
C GLU A 110 8.28 -4.05 3.39
N GLY A 111 8.13 -2.76 3.05
CA GLY A 111 6.82 -2.13 2.89
C GLY A 111 6.00 -2.78 1.78
N VAL A 112 6.64 -3.10 0.65
CA VAL A 112 6.00 -3.80 -0.47
C VAL A 112 5.48 -5.16 -0.02
N LEU A 113 6.31 -5.96 0.64
CA LEU A 113 5.95 -7.30 1.08
C LEU A 113 4.80 -7.28 2.10
N ARG A 114 4.82 -6.35 3.07
CA ARG A 114 3.76 -6.22 4.07
C ARG A 114 2.44 -5.73 3.49
N THR A 115 2.48 -4.84 2.50
CA THR A 115 1.30 -4.42 1.75
C THR A 115 0.69 -5.61 1.01
N TRP A 116 1.52 -6.40 0.33
CA TRP A 116 1.03 -7.60 -0.37
C TRP A 116 0.45 -8.63 0.60
N ARG A 117 1.15 -8.90 1.71
CA ARG A 117 0.64 -9.77 2.78
C ARG A 117 -0.75 -9.34 3.27
N ALA A 118 -0.97 -8.04 3.49
CA ALA A 118 -2.24 -7.53 3.99
C ALA A 118 -3.42 -7.79 3.03
N MET A 119 -3.15 -7.87 1.73
CA MET A 119 -4.16 -8.10 0.69
C MET A 119 -4.38 -9.58 0.36
N CYS A 120 -3.47 -10.48 0.78
CA CYS A 120 -3.44 -11.89 0.35
C CYS A 120 -3.54 -12.86 1.53
N PRO A 121 -4.68 -13.57 1.72
CA PRO A 121 -4.82 -14.56 2.78
C PRO A 121 -3.73 -15.65 2.76
N GLY A 122 -3.35 -16.15 1.59
CA GLY A 122 -2.28 -17.15 1.45
C GLY A 122 -0.94 -16.68 1.99
N LEU A 123 -0.62 -15.38 1.85
CA LEU A 123 0.59 -14.81 2.45
C LEU A 123 0.46 -14.62 3.96
N GLN A 124 -0.75 -14.31 4.46
CA GLN A 124 -0.98 -14.14 5.91
C GLN A 124 -0.74 -15.43 6.69
N GLU A 125 -1.05 -16.57 6.08
CA GLU A 125 -0.84 -17.88 6.69
C GLU A 125 0.66 -18.25 6.79
N ARG A 126 1.46 -17.88 5.79
CA ARG A 126 2.87 -18.26 5.68
C ARG A 126 3.85 -17.19 6.18
N TRP A 127 3.43 -15.94 6.21
CA TRP A 127 4.23 -14.78 6.62
C TRP A 127 3.73 -14.25 7.98
N PRO A 128 4.27 -14.70 9.12
CA PRO A 128 3.86 -14.20 10.43
C PRO A 128 4.07 -12.69 10.55
N GLU A 129 3.07 -11.96 11.04
CA GLU A 129 3.13 -10.50 11.16
C GLU A 129 4.27 -10.02 12.06
N ALA A 130 4.53 -10.76 13.14
CA ALA A 130 5.58 -10.45 14.11
C ALA A 130 6.99 -10.74 13.60
N ALA A 131 7.13 -11.56 12.54
CA ALA A 131 8.44 -11.88 11.97
C ALA A 131 8.91 -10.79 11.00
N ARG A 132 10.23 -10.66 10.86
CA ARG A 132 10.82 -9.84 9.81
C ARG A 132 10.72 -10.55 8.46
N PRO A 133 10.57 -9.82 7.34
CA PRO A 133 10.47 -10.42 6.00
C PRO A 133 11.62 -11.36 5.62
N GLU A 134 12.83 -11.13 6.13
CA GLU A 134 13.99 -12.00 5.90
C GLU A 134 13.81 -13.44 6.40
N TYR A 135 12.80 -13.67 7.28
CA TYR A 135 12.44 -14.99 7.81
C TYR A 135 11.13 -15.52 7.22
N TRP A 136 10.54 -14.81 6.26
CA TRP A 136 9.31 -15.27 5.62
C TRP A 136 9.62 -16.32 4.57
N GLU A 137 8.76 -17.31 4.48
CA GLU A 137 8.89 -18.38 3.49
C GLU A 137 8.92 -17.80 2.07
N GLY A 138 9.90 -18.20 1.26
CA GLY A 138 10.05 -17.76 -0.12
C GLY A 138 10.61 -16.35 -0.29
N VAL A 139 11.12 -15.70 0.74
CA VAL A 139 11.74 -14.38 0.68
C VAL A 139 13.25 -14.48 0.89
N THR A 140 14.03 -14.07 -0.09
CA THR A 140 15.50 -13.90 0.06
C THR A 140 15.85 -12.43 0.02
N MET A 141 16.60 -11.97 1.02
CA MET A 141 17.05 -10.58 1.12
C MET A 141 18.58 -10.47 1.17
N GLU A 142 19.13 -9.49 0.46
CA GLU A 142 20.53 -9.11 0.52
C GLU A 142 20.66 -7.61 0.85
N ASN A 143 21.44 -7.26 1.88
CA ASN A 143 21.65 -5.86 2.30
C ASN A 143 20.33 -5.08 2.51
N GLY A 144 19.30 -5.73 3.05
CA GLY A 144 18.00 -5.12 3.30
C GLY A 144 17.11 -4.94 2.05
N ARG A 145 17.52 -5.49 0.90
CA ARG A 145 16.76 -5.49 -0.34
C ARG A 145 16.27 -6.89 -0.67
N VAL A 146 15.06 -7.01 -1.18
CA VAL A 146 14.51 -8.27 -1.67
C VAL A 146 15.15 -8.59 -3.02
N VAL A 147 15.80 -9.75 -3.10
CA VAL A 147 16.47 -10.21 -4.32
C VAL A 147 15.79 -11.40 -4.97
N GLU A 148 15.07 -12.22 -4.17
CA GLU A 148 14.30 -13.34 -4.69
C GLU A 148 12.96 -13.46 -3.97
N LEU A 149 11.90 -13.76 -4.73
CA LEU A 149 10.56 -14.10 -4.21
C LEU A 149 10.12 -15.41 -4.86
N GLU A 150 10.08 -16.48 -4.06
CA GLU A 150 9.62 -17.81 -4.45
C GLU A 150 8.27 -18.10 -3.81
N LEU A 151 7.19 -17.66 -4.46
CA LEU A 151 5.82 -17.74 -3.94
C LEU A 151 4.98 -18.77 -4.73
N GLN A 152 5.62 -19.84 -5.18
CA GLN A 152 4.95 -20.95 -5.85
C GLN A 152 3.99 -21.67 -4.92
N ALA A 153 2.76 -21.91 -5.37
CA ALA A 153 1.72 -22.62 -4.62
C ALA A 153 1.37 -21.96 -3.26
N PHE A 154 1.39 -20.62 -3.21
CA PHE A 154 1.01 -19.84 -2.02
C PHE A 154 -0.48 -19.52 -1.94
N GLY A 155 -1.29 -19.99 -2.91
CA GLY A 155 -2.72 -19.67 -2.98
C GLY A 155 -2.99 -18.19 -3.24
N LEU A 156 -2.12 -17.53 -4.01
CA LEU A 156 -2.27 -16.13 -4.37
C LEU A 156 -3.43 -15.97 -5.34
N THR A 157 -4.33 -15.06 -5.06
CA THR A 157 -5.52 -14.79 -5.89
C THR A 157 -5.55 -13.35 -6.39
N GLY A 158 -6.28 -13.10 -7.48
CA GLY A 158 -6.51 -11.75 -8.00
C GLY A 158 -5.30 -11.15 -8.70
N ALA A 159 -4.96 -9.89 -8.39
CA ALA A 159 -3.88 -9.15 -9.05
C ALA A 159 -2.60 -9.12 -8.21
N VAL A 160 -1.45 -9.20 -8.87
CA VAL A 160 -0.16 -8.82 -8.26
C VAL A 160 -0.20 -7.31 -7.97
N PRO A 161 0.19 -6.84 -6.77
CA PRO A 161 0.13 -5.41 -6.46
C PRO A 161 1.14 -4.59 -7.27
N ALA A 162 0.76 -3.36 -7.63
CA ALA A 162 1.60 -2.45 -8.41
C ALA A 162 2.92 -2.09 -7.68
N GLU A 163 2.90 -2.11 -6.36
CA GLU A 163 4.06 -1.87 -5.50
C GLU A 163 5.21 -2.84 -5.77
N ILE A 164 4.95 -4.00 -6.40
CA ILE A 164 6.00 -4.96 -6.79
C ILE A 164 7.10 -4.30 -7.60
N GLY A 165 6.77 -3.32 -8.45
CA GLY A 165 7.73 -2.57 -9.28
C GLY A 165 8.76 -1.76 -8.49
N ARG A 166 8.58 -1.60 -7.17
CA ARG A 166 9.54 -0.92 -6.27
C ARG A 166 10.69 -1.82 -5.83
N LEU A 167 10.58 -3.14 -6.03
CA LEU A 167 11.62 -4.12 -5.67
C LEU A 167 12.77 -4.12 -6.70
N SER A 168 13.44 -2.99 -6.86
CA SER A 168 14.41 -2.76 -7.94
C SER A 168 15.65 -3.67 -7.90
N ALA A 169 15.91 -4.38 -6.79
CA ALA A 169 16.97 -5.36 -6.66
C ALA A 169 16.53 -6.80 -6.95
N LEU A 170 15.23 -7.02 -7.26
CA LEU A 170 14.66 -8.35 -7.47
C LEU A 170 15.23 -8.98 -8.73
N ARG A 171 15.81 -10.17 -8.58
CA ARG A 171 16.39 -10.98 -9.67
C ARG A 171 15.52 -12.17 -10.04
N LEU A 172 14.84 -12.76 -9.07
CA LEU A 172 13.95 -13.90 -9.27
C LEU A 172 12.57 -13.62 -8.69
N LEU A 173 11.54 -13.81 -9.52
CA LEU A 173 10.13 -13.76 -9.11
C LEU A 173 9.43 -15.01 -9.63
N SER A 174 9.14 -15.94 -8.71
CA SER A 174 8.33 -17.13 -8.99
C SER A 174 6.95 -17.00 -8.35
N LEU A 175 5.93 -16.93 -9.17
CA LEU A 175 4.51 -16.87 -8.81
C LEU A 175 3.73 -18.05 -9.40
N ALA A 176 4.43 -19.13 -9.81
CA ALA A 176 3.82 -20.28 -10.44
C ALA A 176 2.81 -21.00 -9.52
N ASP A 177 1.88 -21.72 -10.14
CA ASP A 177 0.89 -22.56 -9.43
C ASP A 177 0.08 -21.76 -8.40
N ASN A 178 -0.54 -20.65 -8.86
CA ASN A 178 -1.42 -19.78 -8.11
C ASN A 178 -2.71 -19.47 -8.89
N GLU A 179 -3.56 -18.60 -8.35
CA GLU A 179 -4.83 -18.21 -8.99
C GLU A 179 -4.82 -16.74 -9.42
N LEU A 180 -3.66 -16.25 -9.88
CA LEU A 180 -3.49 -14.86 -10.28
C LEU A 180 -4.23 -14.60 -11.62
N THR A 181 -4.96 -13.48 -11.66
CA THR A 181 -5.73 -13.06 -12.83
C THR A 181 -5.09 -11.94 -13.62
N SER A 182 -4.20 -11.17 -13.01
CA SER A 182 -3.49 -10.06 -13.67
C SER A 182 -2.13 -9.75 -13.05
N VAL A 183 -1.25 -9.21 -13.90
CA VAL A 183 0.06 -8.66 -13.53
C VAL A 183 0.05 -7.18 -13.89
N PRO A 184 0.50 -6.28 -13.00
CA PRO A 184 0.49 -4.84 -13.22
C PRO A 184 1.60 -4.40 -14.20
N ALA A 185 1.42 -3.23 -14.82
CA ALA A 185 2.40 -2.62 -15.72
C ALA A 185 3.75 -2.34 -15.03
N GLU A 186 3.71 -2.07 -13.74
CA GLU A 186 4.86 -1.78 -12.88
C GLU A 186 5.85 -2.95 -12.79
N ILE A 187 5.46 -4.17 -13.24
CA ILE A 187 6.40 -5.28 -13.39
C ILE A 187 7.59 -4.90 -14.29
N GLY A 188 7.36 -4.05 -15.30
CA GLY A 188 8.39 -3.55 -16.20
C GLY A 188 9.48 -2.69 -15.54
N LEU A 189 9.24 -2.22 -14.31
CA LEU A 189 10.20 -1.44 -13.52
C LEU A 189 11.28 -2.30 -12.84
N LEU A 190 11.13 -3.63 -12.87
CA LEU A 190 12.07 -4.57 -12.25
C LEU A 190 13.33 -4.77 -13.13
N ALA A 191 14.13 -3.73 -13.28
CA ALA A 191 15.28 -3.72 -14.21
C ALA A 191 16.33 -4.81 -13.96
N SER A 192 16.41 -5.32 -12.72
CA SER A 192 17.34 -6.39 -12.32
C SER A 192 16.76 -7.80 -12.49
N LEU A 193 15.49 -7.94 -12.93
CA LEU A 193 14.82 -9.24 -12.97
C LEU A 193 15.39 -10.12 -14.07
N GLU A 194 15.90 -11.28 -13.67
CA GLU A 194 16.52 -12.28 -14.54
C GLU A 194 15.57 -13.46 -14.82
N CYS A 195 14.75 -13.83 -13.83
CA CYS A 195 13.81 -14.94 -13.94
C CYS A 195 12.41 -14.51 -13.49
N LEU A 196 11.41 -14.73 -14.35
CA LEU A 196 9.99 -14.49 -14.07
C LEU A 196 9.20 -15.75 -14.37
N ASP A 197 8.64 -16.37 -13.33
CA ASP A 197 7.74 -17.52 -13.50
C ASP A 197 6.30 -17.15 -13.10
N LEU A 198 5.43 -17.13 -14.09
CA LEU A 198 3.99 -16.90 -13.99
C LEU A 198 3.19 -18.13 -14.46
N GLY A 199 3.84 -19.29 -14.60
CA GLY A 199 3.21 -20.52 -15.06
C GLY A 199 2.06 -20.97 -14.16
N LEU A 200 1.10 -21.74 -14.71
CA LEU A 200 -0.02 -22.32 -13.96
C LEU A 200 -0.81 -21.27 -13.14
N ASN A 201 -1.31 -20.25 -13.83
CA ASN A 201 -2.16 -19.18 -13.28
C ASN A 201 -3.42 -18.99 -14.14
N GLN A 202 -4.19 -17.93 -13.85
CA GLN A 202 -5.43 -17.62 -14.58
C GLN A 202 -5.28 -16.33 -15.42
N LEU A 203 -4.07 -16.02 -15.87
CA LEU A 203 -3.78 -14.80 -16.63
C LEU A 203 -4.42 -14.85 -18.02
N THR A 204 -5.19 -13.84 -18.38
CA THR A 204 -5.77 -13.68 -19.72
C THR A 204 -4.93 -12.80 -20.62
N ARG A 205 -4.06 -11.97 -20.03
CA ARG A 205 -3.10 -11.08 -20.69
C ARG A 205 -1.91 -10.83 -19.80
N VAL A 206 -0.80 -10.43 -20.39
CA VAL A 206 0.37 -9.87 -19.72
C VAL A 206 0.60 -8.44 -20.20
N PRO A 207 1.09 -7.54 -19.35
CA PRO A 207 1.33 -6.15 -19.74
C PRO A 207 2.47 -6.04 -20.76
N ALA A 208 2.38 -5.05 -21.66
CA ALA A 208 3.40 -4.75 -22.66
C ALA A 208 4.76 -4.38 -22.03
N GLU A 209 4.70 -3.81 -20.84
CA GLU A 209 5.84 -3.36 -20.03
C GLU A 209 6.79 -4.51 -19.64
N ILE A 210 6.37 -5.78 -19.76
CA ILE A 210 7.28 -6.93 -19.64
C ILE A 210 8.44 -6.80 -20.65
N GLY A 211 8.21 -6.23 -21.83
CA GLY A 211 9.25 -5.93 -22.82
C GLY A 211 10.36 -5.00 -22.32
N GLN A 212 10.17 -4.30 -21.22
CA GLN A 212 11.17 -3.41 -20.59
C GLN A 212 12.16 -4.16 -19.68
N LEU A 213 11.93 -5.44 -19.40
CA LEU A 213 12.77 -6.26 -18.53
C LEU A 213 14.05 -6.71 -19.27
N THR A 214 14.99 -5.78 -19.46
CA THR A 214 16.19 -5.99 -20.26
C THR A 214 17.15 -7.05 -19.72
N SER A 215 17.08 -7.36 -18.44
CA SER A 215 17.90 -8.41 -17.78
C SER A 215 17.25 -9.79 -17.81
N LEU A 216 15.99 -9.90 -18.31
CA LEU A 216 15.22 -11.13 -18.23
C LEU A 216 15.80 -12.20 -19.16
N THR A 217 16.19 -13.33 -18.60
CA THR A 217 16.74 -14.50 -19.32
C THR A 217 15.79 -15.69 -19.32
N THR A 218 14.83 -15.72 -18.38
CA THR A 218 13.89 -16.83 -18.25
C THR A 218 12.49 -16.28 -17.99
N LEU A 219 11.53 -16.72 -18.82
CA LEU A 219 10.11 -16.35 -18.69
C LEU A 219 9.23 -17.58 -18.87
N HIS A 220 8.48 -17.93 -17.84
CA HIS A 220 7.48 -19.00 -17.91
C HIS A 220 6.07 -18.43 -17.86
N LEU A 221 5.24 -18.76 -18.85
CA LEU A 221 3.85 -18.33 -18.99
C LEU A 221 2.89 -19.51 -19.27
N HIS A 222 3.41 -20.74 -19.25
CA HIS A 222 2.61 -21.94 -19.54
C HIS A 222 1.46 -22.12 -18.56
N GLY A 223 0.41 -22.84 -18.98
CA GLY A 223 -0.72 -23.12 -18.10
C GLY A 223 -1.56 -21.89 -17.71
N ASN A 224 -1.60 -20.87 -18.56
CA ASN A 224 -2.42 -19.67 -18.43
C ASN A 224 -3.54 -19.63 -19.49
N GLN A 225 -4.34 -18.58 -19.49
CA GLN A 225 -5.44 -18.35 -20.43
C GLN A 225 -5.11 -17.26 -21.46
N LEU A 226 -3.81 -17.10 -21.77
CA LEU A 226 -3.33 -16.04 -22.68
C LEU A 226 -3.83 -16.30 -24.11
N THR A 227 -4.43 -15.29 -24.74
CA THR A 227 -4.88 -15.35 -26.13
C THR A 227 -3.87 -14.77 -27.11
N SER A 228 -3.00 -13.89 -26.63
CA SER A 228 -1.91 -13.28 -27.40
C SER A 228 -0.81 -12.80 -26.47
N LEU A 229 0.38 -12.60 -27.02
CA LEU A 229 1.49 -11.92 -26.34
C LEU A 229 1.66 -10.53 -26.93
N PRO A 230 2.02 -9.51 -26.12
CA PRO A 230 2.35 -8.18 -26.60
C PRO A 230 3.52 -8.19 -27.59
N ALA A 231 3.49 -7.29 -28.58
CA ALA A 231 4.56 -7.16 -29.58
C ALA A 231 5.91 -6.78 -28.94
N GLU A 232 5.86 -6.13 -27.80
CA GLU A 232 7.00 -5.66 -26.99
C GLU A 232 7.86 -6.82 -26.45
N PHE A 233 7.34 -8.05 -26.45
CA PHE A 233 8.15 -9.26 -26.15
C PHE A 233 9.35 -9.41 -27.09
N GLY A 234 9.26 -8.90 -28.32
CA GLY A 234 10.38 -8.85 -29.25
C GLY A 234 11.56 -7.95 -28.81
N GLN A 235 11.39 -7.18 -27.74
CA GLN A 235 12.43 -6.32 -27.14
C GLN A 235 13.26 -7.03 -26.07
N LEU A 236 12.85 -8.23 -25.63
CA LEU A 236 13.54 -9.04 -24.64
C LEU A 236 14.79 -9.70 -25.29
N ALA A 237 15.89 -8.94 -25.34
CA ALA A 237 17.08 -9.34 -26.07
C ALA A 237 17.87 -10.50 -25.42
N SER A 238 17.58 -10.83 -24.17
CA SER A 238 18.32 -11.84 -23.37
C SER A 238 17.50 -13.12 -23.14
N LEU A 239 16.27 -13.19 -23.66
CA LEU A 239 15.36 -14.32 -23.48
C LEU A 239 15.65 -15.47 -24.44
#